data_9101e07e32aa0da2fbf20bdd318f3386
#
_entry.id   9101e07e32aa0da2fbf20bdd318f3386
#
_cell.length_a   1.000
_cell.length_b   1.000
_cell.length_c   1.000
_cell.angle_alpha   90.00
_cell.angle_beta   90.00
_cell.angle_gamma   90.00
#
_symmetry.space_group_name_H-M   'P 1'
#
loop_
_entity.id
_entity.type
_entity.pdbx_description
1 polymer ?
#
loop_
_entity_poly.entity_id
_entity_poly.type
_entity_poly.pdbx_seq_one_letter_code
_entity_poly.pdbx_strand_id
1 'polypeptide(L)'
;MLSQLSMNPDIARKLLQVGEAFRIPGPFFSYEEIKVGNVNHTYKVNYIRDDGTGMAKIKSYLVQRVNTYAFQHPVELMQNIDRVTEYIREKHPDSLCLHFHHTESGANYLMDEDGFWRLSNYVPSITFDTCDDLDVVRSAGEAFGDFQTILSGFDPSQLFLSLIH
;
A
#
# COMPACT_ATOMS: atom_id res chain seq x y z
N MET A 1 -18.09 24.92 8.72
CA MET A 1 -16.77 25.51 8.46
C MET A 1 -15.86 24.38 8.00
N LEU A 2 -15.81 24.17 6.69
CA LEU A 2 -14.89 23.16 6.09
C LEU A 2 -13.49 23.76 6.21
N SER A 3 -12.67 23.19 7.09
CA SER A 3 -11.24 23.51 7.11
C SER A 3 -10.68 23.16 5.73
N GLN A 4 -10.32 24.17 4.95
CA GLN A 4 -9.48 24.02 3.79
C GLN A 4 -8.15 23.44 4.32
N LEU A 5 -8.01 22.11 4.24
CA LEU A 5 -6.71 21.46 4.34
C LEU A 5 -5.89 22.02 3.18
N SER A 6 -5.01 22.96 3.49
CA SER A 6 -4.10 23.57 2.52
C SER A 6 -3.19 22.46 2.02
N MET A 7 -3.53 21.85 0.88
CA MET A 7 -2.68 20.89 0.21
C MET A 7 -1.37 21.56 -0.17
N ASN A 8 -0.26 20.98 0.23
CA ASN A 8 1.04 21.42 -0.26
C ASN A 8 1.13 21.11 -1.77
N PRO A 9 1.29 22.12 -2.65
CA PRO A 9 1.24 21.93 -4.09
C PRO A 9 2.39 21.05 -4.62
N ASP A 10 3.55 21.04 -3.97
CA ASP A 10 4.68 20.22 -4.38
C ASP A 10 4.45 18.75 -4.07
N ILE A 11 3.89 18.45 -2.89
CA ILE A 11 3.47 17.10 -2.52
C ILE A 11 2.36 16.62 -3.46
N ALA A 12 1.35 17.45 -3.71
CA ALA A 12 0.25 17.10 -4.62
C ALA A 12 0.75 16.75 -6.01
N ARG A 13 1.66 17.57 -6.56
CA ARG A 13 2.29 17.35 -7.87
C ARG A 13 3.05 16.02 -7.89
N LYS A 14 3.82 15.73 -6.84
CA LYS A 14 4.57 14.48 -6.74
C LYS A 14 3.67 13.25 -6.66
N LEU A 15 2.63 13.31 -5.85
CA LEU A 15 1.66 12.21 -5.71
C LEU A 15 0.89 11.97 -7.03
N LEU A 16 0.58 13.03 -7.78
CA LEU A 16 0.01 12.91 -9.12
C LEU A 16 0.97 12.16 -10.07
N GLN A 17 2.25 12.56 -10.12
CA GLN A 17 3.27 11.88 -10.94
C GLN A 17 3.43 10.41 -10.58
N VAL A 18 3.43 10.08 -9.28
CA VAL A 18 3.46 8.69 -8.81
C VAL A 18 2.22 7.94 -9.30
N GLY A 19 1.03 8.50 -9.15
CA GLY A 19 -0.21 7.89 -9.64
C GLY A 19 -0.22 7.66 -11.14
N GLU A 20 0.31 8.59 -11.94
CA GLU A 20 0.48 8.44 -13.39
C GLU A 20 1.43 7.29 -13.74
N ALA A 21 2.58 7.18 -13.06
CA ALA A 21 3.52 6.08 -13.26
C ALA A 21 2.90 4.70 -13.00
N PHE A 22 2.03 4.60 -12.01
CA PHE A 22 1.25 3.40 -11.72
C PHE A 22 -0.05 3.28 -12.52
N ARG A 23 -0.29 4.20 -13.46
CA ARG A 23 -1.46 4.23 -14.37
C ARG A 23 -2.79 4.20 -13.63
N ILE A 24 -2.87 4.94 -12.52
CA ILE A 24 -4.11 5.04 -11.76
C ILE A 24 -5.13 5.83 -12.58
N PRO A 25 -6.28 5.23 -12.94
CA PRO A 25 -7.23 5.88 -13.80
C PRO A 25 -8.09 6.92 -13.06
N GLY A 26 -8.52 7.94 -13.81
CA GLY A 26 -9.36 9.05 -13.34
C GLY A 26 -8.54 10.24 -12.85
N PRO A 27 -9.18 11.39 -12.66
CA PRO A 27 -8.52 12.59 -12.17
C PRO A 27 -8.17 12.46 -10.69
N PHE A 28 -6.95 12.90 -10.33
CA PHE A 28 -6.53 13.11 -8.95
C PHE A 28 -7.41 14.18 -8.30
N PHE A 29 -7.92 13.89 -7.10
CA PHE A 29 -8.84 14.77 -6.40
C PHE A 29 -8.22 15.42 -5.17
N SER A 30 -7.61 14.61 -4.28
CA SER A 30 -7.03 15.09 -3.03
C SER A 30 -6.06 14.07 -2.44
N TYR A 31 -5.32 14.48 -1.42
CA TYR A 31 -4.56 13.57 -0.58
C TYR A 31 -4.66 13.95 0.90
N GLU A 32 -4.38 12.98 1.75
CA GLU A 32 -4.23 13.12 3.20
C GLU A 32 -2.91 12.48 3.61
N GLU A 33 -2.10 13.16 4.41
CA GLU A 33 -0.90 12.56 5.00
C GLU A 33 -1.30 11.72 6.22
N ILE A 34 -0.88 10.45 6.24
CA ILE A 34 -1.08 9.54 7.36
C ILE A 34 0.16 9.60 8.24
N LYS A 35 0.01 10.21 9.41
CA LYS A 35 1.11 10.44 10.37
C LYS A 35 1.30 9.30 11.37
N VAL A 36 0.50 8.24 11.26
CA VAL A 36 0.64 7.05 12.11
C VAL A 36 1.68 6.13 11.50
N GLY A 37 2.69 5.78 12.29
CA GLY A 37 3.86 5.04 11.82
C GLY A 37 5.03 5.97 11.47
N ASN A 38 6.24 5.58 11.89
CA ASN A 38 7.41 6.48 11.89
C ASN A 38 8.46 6.10 10.85
N VAL A 39 8.20 5.10 10.00
CA VAL A 39 9.24 4.57 9.10
C VAL A 39 9.12 5.15 7.70
N ASN A 40 7.93 5.14 7.12
CA ASN A 40 7.68 5.62 5.75
C ASN A 40 6.82 6.89 5.77
N HIS A 41 7.01 7.77 4.77
CA HIS A 41 6.02 8.81 4.51
C HIS A 41 4.84 8.18 3.77
N THR A 42 3.65 8.32 4.35
CA THR A 42 2.44 7.64 3.87
C THR A 42 1.34 8.63 3.55
N TYR A 43 0.73 8.47 2.39
CA TYR A 43 -0.34 9.33 1.88
C TYR A 43 -1.52 8.48 1.42
N LYS A 44 -2.72 8.84 1.86
CA LYS A 44 -3.96 8.39 1.25
C LYS A 44 -4.27 9.34 0.10
N VAL A 45 -4.32 8.82 -1.12
CA VAL A 45 -4.63 9.62 -2.32
C VAL A 45 -6.00 9.24 -2.85
N ASN A 46 -6.76 10.22 -3.28
CA ASN A 46 -8.13 10.08 -3.73
C ASN A 46 -8.24 10.42 -5.21
N TYR A 47 -8.89 9.55 -5.97
CA TYR A 47 -9.17 9.70 -7.39
C TYR A 47 -10.66 9.64 -7.64
N ILE A 48 -11.14 10.44 -8.59
CA ILE A 48 -12.53 10.36 -9.05
C ILE A 48 -12.62 9.22 -10.06
N ARG A 49 -13.61 8.33 -9.86
CA ARG A 49 -13.88 7.19 -10.73
C ARG A 49 -15.31 7.28 -11.22
N ASP A 50 -15.50 7.12 -12.52
CA ASP A 50 -16.81 6.83 -13.09
C ASP A 50 -17.01 5.31 -13.06
N ASP A 51 -18.08 4.86 -12.44
CA ASP A 51 -18.44 3.44 -12.37
C ASP A 51 -19.39 3.02 -13.51
N GLY A 52 -19.57 3.90 -14.49
CA GLY A 52 -20.47 3.66 -15.63
C GLY A 52 -21.96 3.92 -15.33
N THR A 53 -22.30 4.30 -14.08
CA THR A 53 -23.70 4.64 -13.71
C THR A 53 -24.00 6.14 -13.85
N GLY A 54 -23.01 6.93 -14.26
CA GLY A 54 -23.09 8.39 -14.31
C GLY A 54 -22.90 9.08 -12.97
N MET A 55 -22.58 8.32 -11.91
CA MET A 55 -22.22 8.87 -10.60
C MET A 55 -20.72 8.74 -10.37
N ALA A 56 -20.09 9.88 -10.05
CA ALA A 56 -18.69 9.90 -9.68
C ALA A 56 -18.51 9.32 -8.26
N LYS A 57 -17.58 8.38 -8.10
CA LYS A 57 -17.16 7.82 -6.80
C LYS A 57 -15.71 8.15 -6.50
N ILE A 58 -15.39 8.24 -5.22
CA ILE A 58 -14.01 8.37 -4.77
C ILE A 58 -13.41 6.97 -4.60
N LYS A 59 -12.29 6.74 -5.29
CA LYS A 59 -11.43 5.58 -5.07
C LYS A 59 -10.14 6.04 -4.41
N SER A 60 -9.82 5.43 -3.27
CA SER A 60 -8.63 5.77 -2.49
C SER A 60 -7.53 4.74 -2.69
N TYR A 61 -6.28 5.22 -2.69
CA TYR A 61 -5.07 4.42 -2.77
C TYR A 61 -4.10 4.86 -1.66
N LEU A 62 -3.18 3.99 -1.30
CA LEU A 62 -2.10 4.27 -0.37
C LEU A 62 -0.80 4.44 -1.14
N VAL A 63 -0.22 5.63 -1.09
CA VAL A 63 1.11 5.91 -1.64
C VAL A 63 2.09 6.02 -0.49
N GLN A 64 3.20 5.32 -0.61
CA GLN A 64 4.27 5.37 0.38
C GLN A 64 5.61 5.71 -0.28
N ARG A 65 6.30 6.69 0.28
CA ARG A 65 7.73 6.89 0.07
C ARG A 65 8.46 6.01 1.08
N VAL A 66 9.11 4.99 0.57
CA VAL A 66 9.83 4.01 1.40
C VAL A 66 11.10 4.65 1.97
N ASN A 67 11.33 4.47 3.25
CA ASN A 67 12.56 4.89 3.89
C ASN A 67 13.70 3.93 3.52
N THR A 68 14.50 4.31 2.55
CA THR A 68 15.63 3.49 2.06
C THR A 68 16.82 3.44 3.03
N TYR A 69 16.81 4.27 4.07
CA TYR A 69 17.78 4.13 5.17
C TYR A 69 17.42 2.93 6.06
N ALA A 70 16.14 2.75 6.36
CA ALA A 70 15.66 1.60 7.13
C ALA A 70 15.62 0.31 6.27
N PHE A 71 15.24 0.43 5.00
CA PHE A 71 15.16 -0.68 4.04
C PHE A 71 16.25 -0.51 2.98
N GLN A 72 17.44 -1.04 3.23
CA GLN A 72 18.62 -0.86 2.38
C GLN A 72 18.50 -1.58 1.03
N HIS A 73 17.64 -2.58 0.93
CA HIS A 73 17.37 -3.37 -0.28
C HIS A 73 15.89 -3.26 -0.70
N PRO A 74 15.40 -2.06 -1.05
CA PRO A 74 13.98 -1.85 -1.30
C PRO A 74 13.46 -2.59 -2.54
N VAL A 75 14.31 -2.86 -3.54
CA VAL A 75 13.94 -3.62 -4.73
C VAL A 75 13.66 -5.08 -4.37
N GLU A 76 14.57 -5.72 -3.65
CA GLU A 76 14.40 -7.10 -3.17
C GLU A 76 13.20 -7.23 -2.24
N LEU A 77 12.98 -6.22 -1.38
CA LEU A 77 11.78 -6.16 -0.54
C LEU A 77 10.50 -6.19 -1.39
N MET A 78 10.44 -5.37 -2.44
CA MET A 78 9.27 -5.31 -3.30
C MET A 78 9.11 -6.58 -4.14
N GLN A 79 10.18 -7.23 -4.55
CA GLN A 79 10.12 -8.54 -5.20
C GLN A 79 9.61 -9.63 -4.25
N ASN A 80 10.01 -9.62 -2.99
CA ASN A 80 9.46 -10.53 -1.98
C ASN A 80 7.95 -10.31 -1.79
N ILE A 81 7.51 -9.06 -1.74
CA ILE A 81 6.10 -8.73 -1.63
C ILE A 81 5.32 -9.30 -2.83
N ASP A 82 5.81 -9.13 -4.06
CA ASP A 82 5.14 -9.70 -5.24
C ASP A 82 5.03 -11.22 -5.16
N ARG A 83 6.13 -11.91 -4.86
CA ARG A 83 6.13 -13.38 -4.77
C ARG A 83 5.11 -13.89 -3.77
N VAL A 84 5.05 -13.29 -2.59
CA VAL A 84 4.09 -13.69 -1.54
C VAL A 84 2.67 -13.34 -1.94
N THR A 85 2.41 -12.13 -2.42
CA THR A 85 1.05 -11.70 -2.77
C THR A 85 0.51 -12.41 -4.01
N GLU A 86 1.36 -12.75 -4.99
CA GLU A 86 0.98 -13.55 -6.15
C GLU A 86 0.66 -15.00 -5.75
N TYR A 87 1.47 -15.60 -4.88
CA TYR A 87 1.19 -16.92 -4.32
C TYR A 87 -0.18 -16.95 -3.62
N ILE A 88 -0.45 -15.96 -2.76
CA ILE A 88 -1.75 -15.88 -2.06
C ILE A 88 -2.90 -15.76 -3.06
N ARG A 89 -2.79 -14.90 -4.06
CA ARG A 89 -3.84 -14.74 -5.09
C ARG A 89 -4.08 -15.99 -5.91
N GLU A 90 -3.01 -16.74 -6.21
CA GLU A 90 -3.12 -17.96 -6.99
C GLU A 90 -3.71 -19.12 -6.19
N LYS A 91 -3.25 -19.32 -4.96
CA LYS A 91 -3.61 -20.49 -4.15
C LYS A 91 -4.81 -20.26 -3.24
N HIS A 92 -5.05 -19.00 -2.87
CA HIS A 92 -6.09 -18.60 -1.94
C HIS A 92 -6.85 -17.36 -2.47
N PRO A 93 -7.56 -17.46 -3.62
CA PRO A 93 -8.16 -16.30 -4.30
C PRO A 93 -9.23 -15.58 -3.47
N ASP A 94 -9.84 -16.27 -2.50
CA ASP A 94 -10.84 -15.69 -1.60
C ASP A 94 -10.22 -14.97 -0.39
N SER A 95 -8.90 -15.05 -0.21
CA SER A 95 -8.22 -14.39 0.91
C SER A 95 -7.97 -12.92 0.61
N LEU A 96 -8.18 -12.09 1.64
CA LEU A 96 -7.81 -10.68 1.57
C LEU A 96 -6.29 -10.55 1.49
N CYS A 97 -5.81 -9.92 0.43
CA CYS A 97 -4.40 -9.65 0.22
C CYS A 97 -4.21 -8.19 -0.23
N LEU A 98 -3.16 -7.56 0.27
CA LEU A 98 -2.78 -6.25 -0.24
C LEU A 98 -2.39 -6.37 -1.72
N HIS A 99 -2.91 -5.47 -2.53
CA HIS A 99 -2.54 -5.37 -3.93
C HIS A 99 -1.65 -4.15 -4.13
N PHE A 100 -0.39 -4.40 -4.52
CA PHE A 100 0.53 -3.38 -4.99
C PHE A 100 0.41 -3.25 -6.51
N HIS A 101 0.21 -2.01 -6.96
CA HIS A 101 0.10 -1.72 -8.38
C HIS A 101 1.46 -1.78 -9.06
N HIS A 102 1.45 -2.09 -10.35
CA HIS A 102 2.65 -2.14 -11.18
C HIS A 102 2.69 -0.97 -12.15
N THR A 103 3.88 -0.48 -12.43
CA THR A 103 4.14 0.50 -13.49
C THR A 103 4.05 -0.16 -14.86
N GLU A 104 4.16 0.61 -15.93
CA GLU A 104 4.17 0.08 -17.30
C GLU A 104 5.32 -0.90 -17.55
N SER A 105 6.45 -0.70 -16.87
CA SER A 105 7.60 -1.63 -16.96
C SER A 105 7.40 -2.95 -16.19
N GLY A 106 6.29 -3.10 -15.47
CA GLY A 106 5.99 -4.27 -14.66
C GLY A 106 6.58 -4.25 -13.25
N ALA A 107 7.26 -3.17 -12.84
CA ALA A 107 7.77 -3.03 -11.48
C ALA A 107 6.66 -2.59 -10.52
N ASN A 108 6.59 -3.17 -9.31
CA ASN A 108 5.67 -2.77 -8.26
C ASN A 108 6.18 -1.61 -7.40
N TYR A 109 7.15 -0.87 -7.91
CA TYR A 109 7.72 0.33 -7.31
C TYR A 109 8.09 1.34 -8.40
N LEU A 110 8.26 2.59 -7.99
CA LEU A 110 8.85 3.66 -8.76
C LEU A 110 10.07 4.19 -8.01
N MET A 111 11.21 4.30 -8.69
CA MET A 111 12.41 4.93 -8.16
C MET A 111 12.78 6.13 -9.03
N ASP A 112 12.88 7.29 -8.40
CA ASP A 112 13.26 8.54 -9.04
C ASP A 112 14.19 9.38 -8.14
N GLU A 113 14.48 10.62 -8.54
CA GLU A 113 15.34 11.55 -7.79
C GLU A 113 14.80 11.91 -6.39
N ASP A 114 13.47 11.84 -6.19
CA ASP A 114 12.81 12.16 -4.93
C ASP A 114 12.69 10.96 -3.99
N GLY A 115 12.96 9.75 -4.47
CA GLY A 115 12.99 8.56 -3.63
C GLY A 115 12.42 7.30 -4.25
N PHE A 116 12.09 6.37 -3.37
CA PHE A 116 11.53 5.06 -3.69
C PHE A 116 10.05 5.03 -3.28
N TRP A 117 9.17 4.78 -4.24
CA TRP A 117 7.73 4.89 -4.08
C TRP A 117 7.02 3.56 -4.37
N ARG A 118 5.97 3.28 -3.61
CA ARG A 118 5.05 2.17 -3.90
C ARG A 118 3.62 2.62 -3.72
N LEU A 119 2.70 1.95 -4.40
CA LEU A 119 1.29 2.26 -4.38
C LEU A 119 0.45 0.99 -4.22
N SER A 120 -0.47 1.00 -3.27
CA SER A 120 -1.42 -0.08 -3.05
C SER A 120 -2.85 0.42 -2.97
N ASN A 121 -3.82 -0.48 -3.03
CA ASN A 121 -5.18 -0.15 -2.67
C ASN A 121 -5.25 0.32 -1.21
N TYR A 122 -6.06 1.33 -0.95
CA TYR A 122 -6.36 1.75 0.42
C TYR A 122 -7.39 0.80 1.04
N VAL A 123 -7.06 0.27 2.20
CA VAL A 123 -7.97 -0.55 3.01
C VAL A 123 -8.47 0.33 4.16
N PRO A 124 -9.77 0.66 4.22
CA PRO A 124 -10.33 1.37 5.36
C PRO A 124 -10.10 0.59 6.65
N SER A 125 -9.50 1.22 7.63
CA SER A 125 -9.15 0.56 8.90
C SER A 125 -9.16 1.56 10.04
N ILE A 126 -9.28 1.03 11.26
CA ILE A 126 -9.08 1.77 12.52
C ILE A 126 -7.77 1.28 13.12
N THR A 127 -6.89 2.21 13.49
CA THR A 127 -5.64 1.90 14.15
C THR A 127 -5.80 2.07 15.66
N PHE A 128 -5.34 1.09 16.41
CA PHE A 128 -5.30 1.12 17.87
C PHE A 128 -3.83 1.21 18.31
N ASP A 129 -3.51 2.19 19.12
CA ASP A 129 -2.19 2.28 19.77
C ASP A 129 -2.09 1.27 20.93
N THR A 130 -3.19 1.11 21.66
CA THR A 130 -3.40 0.08 22.69
C THR A 130 -4.81 -0.48 22.52
N CYS A 131 -4.99 -1.75 22.82
CA CYS A 131 -6.29 -2.39 22.70
C CYS A 131 -6.54 -3.30 23.90
N ASP A 132 -7.55 -2.93 24.71
CA ASP A 132 -8.02 -3.73 25.86
C ASP A 132 -9.23 -4.61 25.49
N ASP A 133 -9.73 -4.50 24.26
CA ASP A 133 -10.83 -5.32 23.74
C ASP A 133 -10.31 -6.71 23.35
N LEU A 134 -10.69 -7.71 24.14
CA LEU A 134 -10.25 -9.10 23.94
C LEU A 134 -10.75 -9.70 22.63
N ASP A 135 -11.87 -9.23 22.08
CA ASP A 135 -12.39 -9.73 20.81
C ASP A 135 -11.55 -9.21 19.64
N VAL A 136 -11.08 -7.96 19.72
CA VAL A 136 -10.14 -7.40 18.74
C VAL A 136 -8.79 -8.13 18.82
N VAL A 137 -8.27 -8.39 20.01
CA VAL A 137 -7.01 -9.13 20.20
C VAL A 137 -7.13 -10.56 19.66
N ARG A 138 -8.26 -11.23 19.93
CA ARG A 138 -8.55 -12.57 19.39
C ARG A 138 -8.57 -12.56 17.87
N SER A 139 -9.32 -11.62 17.25
CA SER A 139 -9.40 -11.49 15.79
C SER A 139 -8.04 -11.24 15.15
N ALA A 140 -7.18 -10.44 15.81
CA ALA A 140 -5.81 -10.25 15.35
C ALA A 140 -5.00 -11.56 15.39
N GLY A 141 -5.12 -12.34 16.47
CA GLY A 141 -4.47 -13.64 16.61
C GLY A 141 -4.95 -14.65 15.54
N GLU A 142 -6.24 -14.69 15.28
CA GLU A 142 -6.84 -15.52 14.21
C GLU A 142 -6.30 -15.12 12.84
N ALA A 143 -6.27 -13.83 12.51
CA ALA A 143 -5.74 -13.33 11.25
C ALA A 143 -4.25 -13.70 11.05
N PHE A 144 -3.44 -13.64 12.10
CA PHE A 144 -2.04 -14.12 12.05
C PHE A 144 -1.96 -15.63 11.82
N GLY A 145 -2.78 -16.42 12.50
CA GLY A 145 -2.85 -17.87 12.32
C GLY A 145 -3.27 -18.26 10.91
N ASP A 146 -4.27 -17.59 10.36
CA ASP A 146 -4.75 -17.78 8.99
C ASP A 146 -3.65 -17.42 7.98
N PHE A 147 -2.95 -16.32 8.18
CA PHE A 147 -1.83 -15.92 7.32
C PHE A 147 -0.70 -16.95 7.31
N GLN A 148 -0.33 -17.49 8.48
CA GLN A 148 0.66 -18.57 8.57
C GLN A 148 0.18 -19.85 7.85
N THR A 149 -1.09 -20.18 7.99
CA THR A 149 -1.70 -21.34 7.31
C THR A 149 -1.71 -21.15 5.80
N ILE A 150 -2.09 -19.98 5.31
CA ILE A 150 -2.05 -19.62 3.88
C ILE A 150 -0.65 -19.79 3.32
N LEU A 151 0.39 -19.37 4.05
CA LEU A 151 1.77 -19.45 3.61
C LEU A 151 2.47 -20.79 3.89
N SER A 152 1.79 -21.76 4.50
CA SER A 152 2.42 -23.05 4.86
C SER A 152 2.97 -23.83 3.66
N GLY A 153 2.40 -23.62 2.47
CA GLY A 153 2.87 -24.22 1.21
C GLY A 153 3.80 -23.32 0.37
N PHE A 154 4.14 -22.13 0.86
CA PHE A 154 5.04 -21.22 0.16
C PHE A 154 6.51 -21.66 0.37
N ASP A 155 7.28 -21.71 -0.72
CA ASP A 155 8.72 -22.03 -0.65
C ASP A 155 9.53 -20.80 -0.24
N PRO A 156 10.05 -20.73 0.99
CA PRO A 156 10.79 -19.56 1.47
C PRO A 156 12.15 -19.35 0.77
N SER A 157 12.67 -20.37 0.06
CA SER A 157 13.91 -20.24 -0.72
C SER A 157 13.80 -19.22 -1.86
N GLN A 158 12.57 -18.89 -2.25
CA GLN A 158 12.29 -17.86 -3.26
C GLN A 158 12.47 -16.44 -2.75
N LEU A 159 12.60 -16.25 -1.44
CA LEU A 159 12.70 -14.92 -0.84
C LEU A 159 14.16 -14.49 -0.67
N PHE A 160 14.39 -13.19 -0.86
CA PHE A 160 15.59 -12.55 -0.38
C PHE A 160 15.50 -12.40 1.13
N LEU A 161 16.44 -12.99 1.85
CA LEU A 161 16.50 -12.95 3.32
C LEU A 161 17.43 -11.82 3.80
N SER A 162 17.26 -11.41 5.06
CA SER A 162 18.10 -10.37 5.70
C SER A 162 17.98 -8.98 5.05
N LEU A 163 16.76 -8.56 4.74
CA LEU A 163 16.49 -7.23 4.15
C LEU A 163 16.43 -6.09 5.18
N ILE A 164 16.50 -6.41 6.46
CA ILE A 164 16.47 -5.45 7.58
C ILE A 164 17.73 -5.66 8.41
N HIS A 165 18.44 -4.59 8.64
CA HIS A 165 19.61 -4.54 9.53
C HIS A 165 19.36 -3.61 10.70
#